data_eefc7415a637f7993fbbada9d8f40acd
#
_entry.id   eefc7415a637f7993fbbada9d8f40acd
#
_cell.length_a   1.000
_cell.length_b   1.000
_cell.length_c   1.000
_cell.angle_alpha   90.00
_cell.angle_beta   90.00
_cell.angle_gamma   90.00
#
_symmetry.space_group_name_H-M   'P 1'
#
loop_
_entity.id
_entity.type
_entity.pdbx_description
1 polymer ?
#
loop_
_entity_poly.entity_id
_entity_poly.type
_entity_poly.pdbx_seq_one_letter_code
_entity_poly.pdbx_strand_id
1 'polypeptide(L)'
;MNKKNFNKGVLLTSFGSFWWGFFGVIYFKYISFAGHVEVLIHRSVWTAFLLIVTTFFFSKWSIFKKILNDKKKLFILFISGFLIFINWGVWIYAVSVDKIIDASFGYFIMPIISVFLGNFFFKEPITKKGKISIFLVIISVSYLLIIDFNSIPWVGLIVALSWSFYNLFRKKINVETDIGLLIESLYILPFVLVAFYFISINNYNDFSLSNPSLMPLLMLAGPMTVIPLFLYVRGVELAGL
;
A
#
# COMPACT_ATOMS: atom_id res chain seq x y z
N MET A 1 3.15 14.47 25.31
CA MET A 1 2.93 14.83 23.87
C MET A 1 2.23 16.17 23.79
N ASN A 2 2.69 17.10 22.92
CA ASN A 2 2.06 18.42 22.81
C ASN A 2 0.71 18.26 22.05
N LYS A 3 -0.40 18.75 22.63
CA LYS A 3 -1.76 18.68 22.06
C LYS A 3 -1.83 19.22 20.61
N LYS A 4 -1.03 20.25 20.29
CA LYS A 4 -0.93 20.80 18.94
C LYS A 4 -0.34 19.79 17.94
N ASN A 5 0.71 19.06 18.33
CA ASN A 5 1.32 18.04 17.49
C ASN A 5 0.38 16.85 17.29
N PHE A 6 -0.32 16.43 18.34
CA PHE A 6 -1.33 15.38 18.27
C PHE A 6 -2.43 15.71 17.25
N ASN A 7 -3.07 16.89 17.39
CA ASN A 7 -4.13 17.31 16.47
C ASN A 7 -3.64 17.41 15.01
N LYS A 8 -2.43 17.96 14.80
CA LYS A 8 -1.80 18.00 13.47
C LYS A 8 -1.54 16.60 12.92
N GLY A 9 -1.07 15.68 13.77
CA GLY A 9 -0.85 14.29 13.40
C GLY A 9 -2.13 13.60 12.96
N VAL A 10 -3.18 13.70 13.75
CA VAL A 10 -4.51 13.15 13.41
C VAL A 10 -5.02 13.72 12.08
N LEU A 11 -4.92 15.05 11.87
CA LEU A 11 -5.35 15.68 10.63
C LEU A 11 -4.60 15.12 9.41
N LEU A 12 -3.27 15.02 9.48
CA LEU A 12 -2.46 14.51 8.38
C LEU A 12 -2.76 13.03 8.07
N THR A 13 -2.90 12.20 9.11
CA THR A 13 -3.26 10.77 8.96
C THR A 13 -4.65 10.63 8.34
N SER A 14 -5.63 11.39 8.81
CA SER A 14 -6.99 11.38 8.27
C SER A 14 -7.02 11.84 6.81
N PHE A 15 -6.27 12.90 6.47
CA PHE A 15 -6.20 13.38 5.09
C PHE A 15 -5.48 12.40 4.15
N GLY A 16 -4.40 11.74 4.61
CA GLY A 16 -3.73 10.69 3.85
C GLY A 16 -4.65 9.50 3.58
N SER A 17 -5.41 9.06 4.60
CA SER A 17 -6.41 7.98 4.46
C SER A 17 -7.55 8.38 3.52
N PHE A 18 -8.08 9.60 3.65
CA PHE A 18 -9.10 10.14 2.76
C PHE A 18 -8.60 10.21 1.31
N TRP A 19 -7.35 10.63 1.09
CA TRP A 19 -6.73 10.65 -0.23
C TRP A 19 -6.76 9.29 -0.90
N TRP A 20 -6.34 8.23 -0.20
CA TRP A 20 -6.38 6.88 -0.75
C TRP A 20 -7.81 6.38 -1.00
N GLY A 21 -8.72 6.62 -0.06
CA GLY A 21 -10.09 6.12 -0.15
C GLY A 21 -10.96 6.87 -1.16
N PHE A 22 -10.68 8.14 -1.43
CA PHE A 22 -11.47 8.96 -2.34
C PHE A 22 -10.72 9.25 -3.65
N PHE A 23 -9.68 10.06 -3.61
CA PHE A 23 -8.94 10.43 -4.83
C PHE A 23 -8.23 9.23 -5.47
N GLY A 24 -7.69 8.32 -4.65
CA GLY A 24 -7.04 7.11 -5.15
C GLY A 24 -8.02 6.22 -5.92
N VAL A 25 -9.21 5.96 -5.37
CA VAL A 25 -10.22 5.13 -6.04
C VAL A 25 -10.66 5.77 -7.36
N ILE A 26 -10.99 7.06 -7.36
CA ILE A 26 -11.41 7.79 -8.57
C ILE A 26 -10.30 7.74 -9.63
N TYR A 27 -9.07 8.04 -9.24
CA TYR A 27 -7.95 8.07 -10.17
C TYR A 27 -7.67 6.69 -10.77
N PHE A 28 -7.53 5.63 -9.96
CA PHE A 28 -7.23 4.30 -10.45
C PHE A 28 -8.39 3.70 -11.27
N LYS A 29 -9.64 4.07 -10.95
CA LYS A 29 -10.79 3.73 -11.81
C LYS A 29 -10.71 4.47 -13.13
N TYR A 30 -10.36 5.75 -13.13
CA TYR A 30 -10.22 6.54 -14.35
C TYR A 30 -9.17 5.98 -15.30
N ILE A 31 -7.99 5.56 -14.79
CA ILE A 31 -6.93 4.99 -15.63
C ILE A 31 -7.05 3.49 -15.88
N SER A 32 -8.15 2.86 -15.46
CA SER A 32 -8.35 1.40 -15.64
C SER A 32 -8.51 0.96 -17.11
N PHE A 33 -8.67 1.91 -18.04
CA PHE A 33 -8.64 1.65 -19.48
C PHE A 33 -7.33 1.00 -19.94
N ALA A 34 -6.20 1.35 -19.32
CA ALA A 34 -4.90 0.76 -19.63
C ALA A 34 -4.73 -0.70 -19.12
N GLY A 35 -5.77 -1.25 -18.49
CA GLY A 35 -5.70 -2.57 -17.88
C GLY A 35 -4.92 -2.61 -16.57
N HIS A 36 -5.31 -3.54 -15.71
CA HIS A 36 -4.74 -3.61 -14.34
C HIS A 36 -3.25 -3.93 -14.30
N VAL A 37 -2.71 -4.66 -15.29
CA VAL A 37 -1.29 -4.99 -15.35
C VAL A 37 -0.45 -3.76 -15.66
N GLU A 38 -0.80 -2.98 -16.68
CA GLU A 38 -0.08 -1.76 -17.06
C GLU A 38 -0.17 -0.70 -15.96
N VAL A 39 -1.34 -0.52 -15.36
CA VAL A 39 -1.53 0.40 -14.22
C VAL A 39 -0.62 0.00 -13.04
N LEU A 40 -0.51 -1.30 -12.72
CA LEU A 40 0.38 -1.80 -11.66
C LEU A 40 1.85 -1.55 -11.98
N ILE A 41 2.26 -1.74 -13.23
CA ILE A 41 3.61 -1.43 -13.70
C ILE A 41 3.93 0.04 -13.48
N HIS A 42 3.08 0.94 -13.99
CA HIS A 42 3.29 2.38 -13.84
C HIS A 42 3.25 2.83 -12.38
N ARG A 43 2.34 2.30 -11.57
CA ARG A 43 2.33 2.54 -10.13
C ARG A 43 3.69 2.20 -9.50
N SER A 44 4.25 1.04 -9.83
CA SER A 44 5.52 0.57 -9.25
C SER A 44 6.72 1.39 -9.74
N VAL A 45 6.80 1.63 -11.06
CA VAL A 45 7.91 2.39 -11.69
C VAL A 45 7.93 3.84 -11.19
N TRP A 46 6.80 4.54 -11.26
CA TRP A 46 6.74 5.95 -10.89
C TRP A 46 6.81 6.17 -9.38
N THR A 47 6.39 5.18 -8.56
CA THR A 47 6.65 5.18 -7.12
C THR A 47 8.15 5.08 -6.84
N ALA A 48 8.85 4.12 -7.47
CA ALA A 48 10.30 3.98 -7.32
C ALA A 48 11.04 5.25 -7.75
N PHE A 49 10.69 5.79 -8.91
CA PHE A 49 11.28 7.03 -9.43
C PHE A 49 11.10 8.20 -8.45
N LEU A 50 9.87 8.44 -8.01
CA LEU A 50 9.58 9.54 -7.07
C LEU A 50 10.30 9.37 -5.73
N LEU A 51 10.41 8.15 -5.23
CA LEU A 51 11.15 7.86 -3.99
C LEU A 51 12.66 8.02 -4.16
N ILE A 52 13.24 7.72 -5.33
CA ILE A 52 14.63 8.06 -5.64
C ILE A 52 14.82 9.58 -5.59
N VAL A 53 13.96 10.32 -6.27
CA VAL A 53 13.99 11.79 -6.31
C VAL A 53 13.87 12.38 -4.91
N THR A 54 12.89 11.94 -4.11
CA THR A 54 12.72 12.44 -2.74
C THR A 54 13.89 12.05 -1.83
N THR A 55 14.45 10.86 -1.97
CA THR A 55 15.66 10.43 -1.24
C THR A 55 16.84 11.34 -1.54
N PHE A 56 16.98 11.77 -2.79
CA PHE A 56 18.01 12.73 -3.21
C PHE A 56 17.77 14.11 -2.58
N PHE A 57 16.58 14.68 -2.72
CA PHE A 57 16.26 16.01 -2.20
C PHE A 57 16.33 16.10 -0.66
N PHE A 58 15.94 15.04 0.05
CA PHE A 58 16.02 14.99 1.51
C PHE A 58 17.36 14.47 2.03
N SER A 59 18.36 14.28 1.16
CA SER A 59 19.72 13.81 1.51
C SER A 59 19.75 12.51 2.32
N LYS A 60 18.81 11.58 2.07
CA LYS A 60 18.67 10.32 2.82
C LYS A 60 19.53 9.16 2.28
N TRP A 61 20.44 9.41 1.36
CA TRP A 61 21.29 8.37 0.78
C TRP A 61 22.20 7.66 1.78
N SER A 62 22.61 8.33 2.86
CA SER A 62 23.37 7.70 3.94
C SER A 62 22.56 6.62 4.65
N ILE A 63 21.27 6.88 4.92
CA ILE A 63 20.35 5.93 5.55
C ILE A 63 20.10 4.75 4.59
N PHE A 64 19.84 5.03 3.31
CA PHE A 64 19.66 4.01 2.28
C PHE A 64 20.89 3.07 2.21
N LYS A 65 22.12 3.61 2.09
CA LYS A 65 23.35 2.82 2.07
C LYS A 65 23.55 1.98 3.35
N LYS A 66 23.21 2.54 4.51
CA LYS A 66 23.28 1.80 5.79
C LYS A 66 22.37 0.57 5.79
N ILE A 67 21.16 0.68 5.21
CA ILE A 67 20.22 -0.44 5.14
C ILE A 67 20.70 -1.47 4.12
N LEU A 68 21.30 -1.07 2.99
CA LEU A 68 21.86 -2.01 2.01
C LEU A 68 22.96 -2.92 2.57
N ASN A 69 23.62 -2.51 3.65
CA ASN A 69 24.64 -3.33 4.32
C ASN A 69 24.04 -4.29 5.38
N ASP A 70 22.74 -4.21 5.66
CA ASP A 70 22.05 -5.06 6.64
C ASP A 70 21.27 -6.18 5.91
N LYS A 71 21.90 -7.33 5.71
CA LYS A 71 21.32 -8.48 4.99
C LYS A 71 19.99 -8.93 5.58
N LYS A 72 19.80 -8.84 6.92
CA LYS A 72 18.56 -9.24 7.56
C LYS A 72 17.42 -8.28 7.22
N LYS A 73 17.68 -6.98 7.26
CA LYS A 73 16.68 -5.97 6.85
C LYS A 73 16.36 -6.10 5.37
N LEU A 74 17.37 -6.30 4.51
CA LEU A 74 17.16 -6.50 3.06
C LEU A 74 16.28 -7.70 2.78
N PHE A 75 16.51 -8.85 3.44
CA PHE A 75 15.67 -10.04 3.26
C PHE A 75 14.21 -9.80 3.68
N ILE A 76 14.01 -9.08 4.79
CA ILE A 76 12.66 -8.74 5.24
C ILE A 76 12.00 -7.75 4.27
N LEU A 77 12.75 -6.75 3.77
CA LEU A 77 12.25 -5.81 2.76
C LEU A 77 11.95 -6.48 1.41
N PHE A 78 12.69 -7.51 1.05
CA PHE A 78 12.38 -8.35 -0.12
C PHE A 78 11.00 -9.00 0.03
N ILE A 79 10.74 -9.66 1.16
CA ILE A 79 9.44 -10.30 1.44
C ILE A 79 8.32 -9.24 1.50
N SER A 80 8.54 -8.15 2.23
CA SER A 80 7.53 -7.09 2.34
C SER A 80 7.27 -6.39 1.01
N GLY A 81 8.28 -6.25 0.14
CA GLY A 81 8.13 -5.75 -1.22
C GLY A 81 7.17 -6.59 -2.07
N PHE A 82 7.29 -7.92 -2.02
CA PHE A 82 6.33 -8.79 -2.70
C PHE A 82 4.93 -8.73 -2.10
N LEU A 83 4.81 -8.63 -0.78
CA LEU A 83 3.51 -8.51 -0.11
C LEU A 83 2.78 -7.22 -0.51
N ILE A 84 3.48 -6.08 -0.53
CA ILE A 84 2.86 -4.81 -0.94
C ILE A 84 2.56 -4.80 -2.44
N PHE A 85 3.38 -5.43 -3.27
CA PHE A 85 3.13 -5.56 -4.71
C PHE A 85 1.88 -6.41 -4.99
N ILE A 86 1.72 -7.56 -4.32
CA ILE A 86 0.51 -8.37 -4.39
C ILE A 86 -0.72 -7.56 -3.95
N ASN A 87 -0.60 -6.85 -2.82
CA ASN A 87 -1.66 -5.98 -2.33
C ASN A 87 -2.09 -4.95 -3.39
N TRP A 88 -1.13 -4.24 -3.96
CA TRP A 88 -1.41 -3.25 -5.01
C TRP A 88 -2.05 -3.87 -6.25
N GLY A 89 -1.54 -5.02 -6.68
CA GLY A 89 -2.04 -5.71 -7.87
C GLY A 89 -3.50 -6.15 -7.70
N VAL A 90 -3.81 -6.79 -6.57
CA VAL A 90 -5.19 -7.24 -6.28
C VAL A 90 -6.13 -6.06 -6.09
N TRP A 91 -5.67 -4.97 -5.45
CA TRP A 91 -6.47 -3.77 -5.28
C TRP A 91 -6.76 -3.07 -6.62
N ILE A 92 -5.75 -2.89 -7.49
CA ILE A 92 -5.93 -2.31 -8.84
C ILE A 92 -6.86 -3.19 -9.68
N TYR A 93 -6.66 -4.51 -9.64
CA TYR A 93 -7.57 -5.46 -10.28
C TYR A 93 -9.01 -5.25 -9.80
N ALA A 94 -9.23 -5.20 -8.49
CA ALA A 94 -10.57 -4.99 -7.93
C ALA A 94 -11.22 -3.69 -8.42
N VAL A 95 -10.45 -2.60 -8.49
CA VAL A 95 -10.94 -1.31 -9.01
C VAL A 95 -11.27 -1.40 -10.49
N SER A 96 -10.48 -2.12 -11.29
CA SER A 96 -10.68 -2.24 -12.73
C SER A 96 -11.92 -3.08 -13.12
N VAL A 97 -12.28 -4.08 -12.29
CA VAL A 97 -13.40 -4.99 -12.55
C VAL A 97 -14.61 -4.75 -11.63
N ASP A 98 -14.72 -3.55 -11.07
CA ASP A 98 -15.82 -3.11 -10.18
C ASP A 98 -16.02 -3.94 -8.91
N LYS A 99 -14.96 -4.61 -8.41
CA LYS A 99 -14.94 -5.36 -7.14
C LYS A 99 -14.41 -4.52 -5.97
N ILE A 100 -14.68 -3.21 -5.96
CA ILE A 100 -14.21 -2.28 -4.92
C ILE A 100 -14.79 -2.66 -3.55
N ILE A 101 -16.03 -3.13 -3.50
CA ILE A 101 -16.69 -3.58 -2.25
C ILE A 101 -15.92 -4.75 -1.66
N ASP A 102 -15.54 -5.74 -2.48
CA ASP A 102 -14.74 -6.89 -2.05
C ASP A 102 -13.39 -6.45 -1.46
N ALA A 103 -12.70 -5.53 -2.15
CA ALA A 103 -11.43 -4.99 -1.66
C ALA A 103 -11.61 -4.21 -0.35
N SER A 104 -12.67 -3.40 -0.24
CA SER A 104 -13.00 -2.64 0.97
C SER A 104 -13.28 -3.56 2.16
N PHE A 105 -13.93 -4.70 1.93
CA PHE A 105 -14.15 -5.73 2.94
C PHE A 105 -12.83 -6.19 3.57
N GLY A 106 -11.76 -6.31 2.77
CA GLY A 106 -10.42 -6.63 3.28
C GLY A 106 -9.90 -5.63 4.30
N TYR A 107 -10.18 -4.34 4.13
CA TYR A 107 -9.76 -3.31 5.09
C TYR A 107 -10.53 -3.38 6.41
N PHE A 108 -11.74 -3.94 6.44
CA PHE A 108 -12.45 -4.23 7.70
C PHE A 108 -11.89 -5.46 8.42
N ILE A 109 -11.42 -6.48 7.69
CA ILE A 109 -10.78 -7.66 8.28
C ILE A 109 -9.35 -7.37 8.77
N MET A 110 -8.62 -6.51 8.05
CA MET A 110 -7.21 -6.21 8.30
C MET A 110 -6.89 -5.86 9.78
N PRO A 111 -7.66 -5.01 10.49
CA PRO A 111 -7.38 -4.72 11.91
C PRO A 111 -7.45 -5.95 12.80
N ILE A 112 -8.37 -6.88 12.54
CA ILE A 112 -8.51 -8.13 13.31
C ILE A 112 -7.23 -8.94 13.15
N ILE A 113 -6.79 -9.16 11.90
CA ILE A 113 -5.57 -9.91 11.59
C ILE A 113 -4.35 -9.21 12.21
N SER A 114 -4.25 -7.89 12.06
CA SER A 114 -3.13 -7.11 12.58
C SER A 114 -3.00 -7.19 14.11
N VAL A 115 -4.12 -7.11 14.83
CA VAL A 115 -4.12 -7.27 16.31
C VAL A 115 -3.74 -8.69 16.70
N PHE A 116 -4.26 -9.71 15.99
CA PHE A 116 -3.89 -11.10 16.24
C PHE A 116 -2.38 -11.32 16.01
N LEU A 117 -1.83 -10.84 14.90
CA LEU A 117 -0.40 -10.92 14.59
C LEU A 117 0.44 -10.14 15.61
N GLY A 118 0.01 -8.94 16.01
CA GLY A 118 0.68 -8.13 17.04
C GLY A 118 0.75 -8.84 18.39
N ASN A 119 -0.36 -9.44 18.81
CA ASN A 119 -0.40 -10.23 20.05
C ASN A 119 0.48 -11.48 19.97
N PHE A 120 0.40 -12.23 18.85
CA PHE A 120 1.13 -13.48 18.70
C PHE A 120 2.65 -13.27 18.57
N PHE A 121 3.10 -12.37 17.69
CA PHE A 121 4.52 -12.18 17.40
C PHE A 121 5.23 -11.19 18.33
N PHE A 122 4.54 -10.14 18.80
CA PHE A 122 5.12 -9.11 19.65
C PHE A 122 4.64 -9.18 21.09
N LYS A 123 3.75 -10.14 21.42
CA LYS A 123 3.15 -10.30 22.76
C LYS A 123 2.48 -9.02 23.27
N GLU A 124 1.92 -8.24 22.36
CA GLU A 124 1.22 -7.01 22.69
C GLU A 124 -0.09 -7.33 23.40
N PRO A 125 -0.32 -6.77 24.62
CA PRO A 125 -1.53 -7.07 25.37
C PRO A 125 -2.76 -6.43 24.70
N ILE A 126 -3.81 -7.22 24.48
CA ILE A 126 -5.09 -6.70 23.99
C ILE A 126 -5.87 -6.13 25.16
N THR A 127 -6.11 -4.81 25.16
CA THR A 127 -6.88 -4.15 26.21
C THR A 127 -8.34 -4.62 26.23
N LYS A 128 -9.06 -4.43 27.36
CA LYS A 128 -10.50 -4.77 27.43
C LYS A 128 -11.31 -4.04 26.33
N LYS A 129 -11.02 -2.76 26.10
CA LYS A 129 -11.67 -1.98 25.01
C LYS A 129 -11.33 -2.55 23.62
N GLY A 130 -10.06 -2.96 23.42
CA GLY A 130 -9.63 -3.62 22.17
C GLY A 130 -10.38 -4.93 21.92
N LYS A 131 -10.61 -5.76 22.93
CA LYS A 131 -11.41 -7.00 22.78
C LYS A 131 -12.85 -6.71 22.36
N ILE A 132 -13.48 -5.67 22.94
CA ILE A 132 -14.84 -5.24 22.55
C ILE A 132 -14.85 -4.76 21.10
N SER A 133 -13.84 -3.93 20.69
CA SER A 133 -13.74 -3.44 19.32
C SER A 133 -13.58 -4.59 18.31
N ILE A 134 -12.72 -5.57 18.61
CA ILE A 134 -12.53 -6.77 17.78
C ILE A 134 -13.83 -7.54 17.64
N PHE A 135 -14.54 -7.76 18.75
CA PHE A 135 -15.81 -8.46 18.76
C PHE A 135 -16.87 -7.77 17.89
N LEU A 136 -16.99 -6.43 18.00
CA LEU A 136 -17.90 -5.65 17.15
C LEU A 136 -17.52 -5.74 15.65
N VAL A 137 -16.22 -5.69 15.33
CA VAL A 137 -15.78 -5.85 13.94
C VAL A 137 -16.06 -7.25 13.42
N ILE A 138 -15.85 -8.30 14.23
CA ILE A 138 -16.19 -9.68 13.84
C ILE A 138 -17.69 -9.80 13.54
N ILE A 139 -18.57 -9.25 14.37
CA ILE A 139 -20.02 -9.24 14.11
C ILE A 139 -20.32 -8.51 12.79
N SER A 140 -19.76 -7.32 12.58
CA SER A 140 -19.99 -6.54 11.36
C SER A 140 -19.51 -7.26 10.11
N VAL A 141 -18.31 -7.85 10.15
CA VAL A 141 -17.75 -8.65 9.05
C VAL A 141 -18.60 -9.89 8.77
N SER A 142 -19.04 -10.60 9.83
CA SER A 142 -19.90 -11.77 9.66
C SER A 142 -21.27 -11.41 9.07
N TYR A 143 -21.84 -10.28 9.49
CA TYR A 143 -23.09 -9.76 8.93
C TYR A 143 -22.94 -9.46 7.42
N LEU A 144 -21.87 -8.76 7.02
CA LEU A 144 -21.62 -8.47 5.61
C LEU A 144 -21.40 -9.74 4.79
N LEU A 145 -20.67 -10.73 5.33
CA LEU A 145 -20.44 -12.02 4.66
C LEU A 145 -21.74 -12.76 4.37
N ILE A 146 -22.72 -12.69 5.28
CA ILE A 146 -23.99 -13.41 5.13
C ILE A 146 -24.92 -12.71 4.14
N ILE A 147 -24.91 -11.35 4.11
CA ILE A 147 -25.90 -10.59 3.34
C ILE A 147 -25.39 -10.24 1.93
N ASP A 148 -24.12 -9.82 1.80
CA ASP A 148 -23.62 -9.23 0.55
C ASP A 148 -22.81 -10.21 -0.30
N PHE A 149 -22.27 -11.29 0.30
CA PHE A 149 -21.39 -12.20 -0.42
C PHE A 149 -22.04 -13.57 -0.66
N ASN A 150 -22.35 -13.86 -1.93
CA ASN A 150 -22.78 -15.20 -2.35
C ASN A 150 -21.60 -16.18 -2.51
N SER A 151 -20.36 -15.71 -2.38
CA SER A 151 -19.12 -16.47 -2.52
C SER A 151 -18.03 -15.91 -1.61
N ILE A 152 -16.97 -16.69 -1.38
CA ILE A 152 -15.83 -16.23 -0.57
C ILE A 152 -15.21 -14.97 -1.21
N PRO A 153 -15.10 -13.83 -0.48
CA PRO A 153 -14.53 -12.59 -0.99
C PRO A 153 -13.00 -12.68 -1.03
N TRP A 154 -12.46 -13.47 -1.96
CA TRP A 154 -11.03 -13.76 -2.06
C TRP A 154 -10.18 -12.49 -2.25
N VAL A 155 -10.70 -11.49 -2.96
CA VAL A 155 -10.03 -10.18 -3.15
C VAL A 155 -9.79 -9.52 -1.80
N GLY A 156 -10.82 -9.40 -0.98
CA GLY A 156 -10.73 -8.83 0.37
C GLY A 156 -9.78 -9.62 1.27
N LEU A 157 -9.82 -10.94 1.20
CA LEU A 157 -8.93 -11.79 1.99
C LEU A 157 -7.46 -11.59 1.60
N ILE A 158 -7.12 -11.54 0.31
CA ILE A 158 -5.74 -11.29 -0.13
C ILE A 158 -5.30 -9.88 0.27
N VAL A 159 -6.15 -8.86 0.11
CA VAL A 159 -5.85 -7.48 0.54
C VAL A 159 -5.58 -7.45 2.05
N ALA A 160 -6.44 -8.06 2.86
CA ALA A 160 -6.29 -8.11 4.32
C ALA A 160 -5.01 -8.82 4.76
N LEU A 161 -4.75 -10.01 4.23
CA LEU A 161 -3.58 -10.81 4.59
C LEU A 161 -2.28 -10.15 4.14
N SER A 162 -2.19 -9.75 2.85
CA SER A 162 -0.97 -9.15 2.31
C SER A 162 -0.58 -7.88 3.06
N TRP A 163 -1.55 -6.99 3.36
CA TRP A 163 -1.28 -5.77 4.11
C TRP A 163 -0.94 -6.04 5.58
N SER A 164 -1.63 -6.98 6.25
CA SER A 164 -1.35 -7.31 7.65
C SER A 164 0.05 -7.91 7.82
N PHE A 165 0.45 -8.84 6.95
CA PHE A 165 1.80 -9.40 6.96
C PHE A 165 2.86 -8.37 6.55
N TYR A 166 2.57 -7.51 5.57
CA TYR A 166 3.44 -6.38 5.24
C TYR A 166 3.74 -5.52 6.47
N ASN A 167 2.71 -5.09 7.20
CA ASN A 167 2.87 -4.30 8.42
C ASN A 167 3.65 -5.05 9.51
N LEU A 168 3.40 -6.36 9.68
CA LEU A 168 4.13 -7.20 10.62
C LEU A 168 5.64 -7.20 10.32
N PHE A 169 6.04 -7.42 9.06
CA PHE A 169 7.44 -7.42 8.65
C PHE A 169 8.07 -6.04 8.75
N ARG A 170 7.36 -4.99 8.37
CA ARG A 170 7.83 -3.60 8.48
C ARG A 170 8.06 -3.19 9.93
N LYS A 171 7.15 -3.53 10.84
CA LYS A 171 7.29 -3.27 12.28
C LYS A 171 8.54 -3.95 12.87
N LYS A 172 8.89 -5.13 12.39
CA LYS A 172 10.03 -5.94 12.89
C LYS A 172 11.39 -5.30 12.62
N ILE A 173 11.55 -4.45 11.61
CA ILE A 173 12.86 -3.97 11.14
C ILE A 173 13.18 -2.52 11.47
N ASN A 174 12.23 -1.73 11.92
CA ASN A 174 12.40 -0.31 12.25
C ASN A 174 13.21 0.45 11.18
N VAL A 175 12.69 0.50 9.96
CA VAL A 175 13.25 1.23 8.81
C VAL A 175 12.29 2.35 8.45
N GLU A 176 12.80 3.56 8.20
CA GLU A 176 11.99 4.68 7.73
C GLU A 176 11.12 4.27 6.55
N THR A 177 9.85 4.69 6.56
CA THR A 177 8.85 4.18 5.62
C THR A 177 9.20 4.47 4.17
N ASP A 178 9.67 5.68 3.87
CA ASP A 178 10.07 6.10 2.52
C ASP A 178 11.28 5.29 2.00
N ILE A 179 12.32 5.13 2.83
CA ILE A 179 13.51 4.36 2.44
C ILE A 179 13.19 2.87 2.31
N GLY A 180 12.36 2.34 3.21
CA GLY A 180 11.92 0.95 3.10
C GLY A 180 11.10 0.71 1.84
N LEU A 181 10.13 1.58 1.53
CA LEU A 181 9.32 1.47 0.31
C LEU A 181 10.18 1.65 -0.96
N LEU A 182 11.22 2.51 -0.91
CA LEU A 182 12.17 2.62 -2.01
C LEU A 182 12.86 1.29 -2.28
N ILE A 183 13.42 0.64 -1.25
CA ILE A 183 14.11 -0.65 -1.41
C ILE A 183 13.13 -1.72 -1.89
N GLU A 184 11.92 -1.78 -1.31
CA GLU A 184 10.84 -2.68 -1.74
C GLU A 184 10.49 -2.47 -3.22
N SER A 185 10.33 -1.22 -3.65
CA SER A 185 10.06 -0.88 -5.05
C SER A 185 11.22 -1.26 -5.98
N LEU A 186 12.47 -1.08 -5.54
CA LEU A 186 13.65 -1.47 -6.32
C LEU A 186 13.76 -2.99 -6.50
N TYR A 187 13.31 -3.81 -5.52
CA TYR A 187 13.23 -5.27 -5.69
C TYR A 187 12.19 -5.67 -6.72
N ILE A 188 11.08 -4.96 -6.79
CA ILE A 188 10.00 -5.27 -7.74
C ILE A 188 10.30 -4.71 -9.14
N LEU A 189 11.09 -3.64 -9.25
CA LEU A 189 11.34 -2.92 -10.49
C LEU A 189 11.81 -3.83 -11.65
N PRO A 190 12.75 -4.78 -11.49
CA PRO A 190 13.14 -5.66 -12.60
C PRO A 190 11.97 -6.48 -13.16
N PHE A 191 11.09 -6.99 -12.29
CA PHE A 191 9.94 -7.80 -12.70
C PHE A 191 8.92 -6.98 -13.48
N VAL A 192 8.61 -5.76 -13.01
CA VAL A 192 7.65 -4.90 -13.72
C VAL A 192 8.22 -4.34 -15.03
N LEU A 193 9.54 -4.11 -15.12
CA LEU A 193 10.17 -3.70 -16.38
C LEU A 193 10.15 -4.84 -17.42
N VAL A 194 10.38 -6.07 -17.00
CA VAL A 194 10.23 -7.24 -17.87
C VAL A 194 8.77 -7.40 -18.31
N ALA A 195 7.80 -7.25 -17.38
CA ALA A 195 6.39 -7.27 -17.73
C ALA A 195 6.02 -6.15 -18.73
N PHE A 196 6.55 -4.94 -18.52
CA PHE A 196 6.34 -3.82 -19.44
C PHE A 196 6.90 -4.10 -20.83
N TYR A 197 8.08 -4.69 -20.90
CA TYR A 197 8.66 -5.12 -22.18
C TYR A 197 7.73 -6.07 -22.93
N PHE A 198 7.18 -7.10 -22.25
CA PHE A 198 6.29 -8.07 -22.88
C PHE A 198 4.96 -7.46 -23.35
N ILE A 199 4.34 -6.55 -22.59
CA ILE A 199 3.12 -5.88 -23.04
C ILE A 199 3.41 -4.93 -24.22
N SER A 200 4.59 -4.30 -24.24
CA SER A 200 4.97 -3.35 -25.30
C SER A 200 5.25 -4.03 -26.63
N ILE A 201 5.95 -5.16 -26.64
CA ILE A 201 6.22 -5.89 -27.91
C ILE A 201 4.94 -6.48 -28.53
N ASN A 202 3.91 -6.73 -27.72
CA ASN A 202 2.61 -7.22 -28.19
C ASN A 202 1.61 -6.09 -28.47
N ASN A 203 2.01 -4.82 -28.36
CA ASN A 203 1.16 -3.64 -28.52
C ASN A 203 -0.06 -3.61 -27.60
N TYR A 204 0.08 -4.13 -26.38
CA TYR A 204 -0.97 -4.12 -25.34
C TYR A 204 -0.81 -2.97 -24.34
N ASN A 205 0.06 -1.98 -24.63
CA ASN A 205 0.31 -0.84 -23.76
C ASN A 205 -0.30 0.44 -24.30
N ASP A 206 -0.89 1.22 -23.41
CA ASP A 206 -1.39 2.58 -23.68
C ASP A 206 -0.30 3.66 -23.48
N PHE A 207 0.76 3.33 -22.75
CA PHE A 207 1.91 4.21 -22.56
C PHE A 207 2.80 4.20 -23.81
N SER A 208 2.45 5.03 -24.79
CA SER A 208 3.16 5.08 -26.06
C SER A 208 3.24 6.50 -26.63
N LEU A 209 4.22 6.75 -27.49
CA LEU A 209 4.36 8.03 -28.20
C LEU A 209 3.22 8.31 -29.18
N SER A 210 2.45 7.30 -29.55
CA SER A 210 1.24 7.49 -30.36
C SER A 210 0.09 8.15 -29.59
N ASN A 211 0.07 8.02 -28.27
CA ASN A 211 -0.93 8.64 -27.36
C ASN A 211 -0.27 9.45 -26.24
N PRO A 212 0.45 10.54 -26.55
CA PRO A 212 1.26 11.25 -25.57
C PRO A 212 0.45 11.87 -24.42
N SER A 213 -0.84 12.13 -24.62
CA SER A 213 -1.75 12.66 -23.59
C SER A 213 -2.03 11.66 -22.46
N LEU A 214 -1.90 10.35 -22.70
CA LEU A 214 -2.11 9.31 -21.68
C LEU A 214 -0.89 9.09 -20.80
N MET A 215 0.30 9.42 -21.31
CA MET A 215 1.55 9.22 -20.56
C MET A 215 1.56 9.94 -19.18
N PRO A 216 1.24 11.25 -19.07
CA PRO A 216 1.20 11.94 -17.79
C PRO A 216 0.16 11.33 -16.83
N LEU A 217 -0.95 10.84 -17.35
CA LEU A 217 -1.98 10.20 -16.53
C LEU A 217 -1.44 8.95 -15.85
N LEU A 218 -0.73 8.08 -16.58
CA LEU A 218 -0.12 6.88 -16.02
C LEU A 218 1.08 7.20 -15.10
N MET A 219 1.82 8.28 -15.39
CA MET A 219 2.91 8.76 -14.53
C MET A 219 2.43 9.22 -13.14
N LEU A 220 1.22 9.80 -13.07
CA LEU A 220 0.62 10.23 -11.81
C LEU A 220 0.38 9.09 -10.81
N ALA A 221 0.44 7.82 -11.22
CA ALA A 221 0.30 6.67 -10.32
C ALA A 221 1.34 6.68 -9.17
N GLY A 222 2.56 7.18 -9.42
CA GLY A 222 3.57 7.39 -8.39
C GLY A 222 3.16 8.43 -7.34
N PRO A 223 2.90 9.69 -7.71
CA PRO A 223 2.40 10.72 -6.81
C PRO A 223 1.15 10.30 -6.03
N MET A 224 0.18 9.67 -6.69
CA MET A 224 -1.05 9.16 -6.05
C MET A 224 -0.79 8.09 -5.00
N THR A 225 0.36 7.43 -5.04
CA THR A 225 0.80 6.46 -4.03
C THR A 225 1.64 7.11 -2.94
N VAL A 226 2.63 7.91 -3.31
CA VAL A 226 3.67 8.42 -2.41
C VAL A 226 3.19 9.61 -1.57
N ILE A 227 2.42 10.54 -2.14
CA ILE A 227 1.93 11.73 -1.41
C ILE A 227 1.11 11.33 -0.17
N PRO A 228 0.03 10.52 -0.30
CA PRO A 228 -0.75 10.12 0.87
C PRO A 228 0.06 9.28 1.87
N LEU A 229 1.03 8.50 1.39
CA LEU A 229 1.95 7.77 2.26
C LEU A 229 2.74 8.72 3.17
N PHE A 230 3.35 9.77 2.61
CA PHE A 230 4.08 10.76 3.40
C PHE A 230 3.17 11.48 4.40
N LEU A 231 1.97 11.85 3.99
CA LEU A 231 1.00 12.49 4.87
C LEU A 231 0.61 11.56 6.04
N TYR A 232 0.30 10.31 5.72
CA TYR A 232 -0.08 9.31 6.70
C TYR A 232 1.04 9.03 7.70
N VAL A 233 2.25 8.72 7.21
CA VAL A 233 3.41 8.40 8.07
C VAL A 233 3.77 9.59 8.95
N ARG A 234 3.84 10.81 8.38
CA ARG A 234 4.12 12.01 9.16
C ARG A 234 3.04 12.28 10.21
N GLY A 235 1.80 11.97 9.88
CA GLY A 235 0.68 12.05 10.80
C GLY A 235 0.84 11.07 11.98
N VAL A 236 1.15 9.81 11.70
CA VAL A 236 1.40 8.77 12.71
C VAL A 236 2.56 9.16 13.65
N GLU A 237 3.69 9.62 13.10
CA GLU A 237 4.84 10.09 13.90
C GLU A 237 4.46 11.23 14.86
N LEU A 238 3.70 12.22 14.39
CA LEU A 238 3.30 13.38 15.20
C LEU A 238 2.24 13.04 16.24
N ALA A 239 1.35 12.11 15.95
CA ALA A 239 0.29 11.67 16.86
C ALA A 239 0.75 10.61 17.86
N GLY A 240 1.89 9.96 17.61
CA GLY A 240 2.38 8.84 18.44
C GLY A 240 1.49 7.61 18.36
N LEU A 241 0.90 7.37 17.18
CA LEU A 241 0.00 6.24 16.88
C LEU A 241 0.79 5.03 16.37
#